data_7e4d30e7fc012005e612276f39a3b32c
#
_entry.id   7e4d30e7fc012005e612276f39a3b32c
#
_cell.length_a   1.000
_cell.length_b   1.000
_cell.length_c   1.000
_cell.angle_alpha   90.00
_cell.angle_beta   90.00
_cell.angle_gamma   90.00
#
_symmetry.space_group_name_H-M   'P 1'
#
loop_
_entity.id
_entity.type
_entity.pdbx_description
1 polymer ?
#
loop_
_entity_poly.entity_id
_entity_poly.type
_entity_poly.pdbx_seq_one_letter_code
_entity_poly.pdbx_strand_id
1 'polypeptide(L)'
;RDVAKYVMMPGNAIKRHVVVEARMKQLAEDADGLPINRVEYNDLSVGFITSGIAYNYVKEAMPEASVLKLGLLNPLPRKLIEEFAAKVDKLYIFEELEPVVEEQVKAWGIQKAVGKEIFTVQGEYSANLIRERVLGQTLEVDPAAQVPARPPILCPGCPHRSVYTVLNKLKIHAAGDIGCYTLGAVAPLSVIDTTICMGASISTLHGMEKAKGKDYIHNWVAVIGDSTFMHTGINSLMNICLLYTS
;
A
#
# COMPACT_ATOMS: atom_id res chain seq x y z
N ARG A 1 16.49 -32.84 5.51
CA ARG A 1 15.10 -32.63 5.05
C ARG A 1 14.15 -32.89 6.22
N ASP A 2 13.33 -31.92 6.57
CA ASP A 2 12.32 -32.02 7.64
C ASP A 2 10.93 -31.82 7.04
N VAL A 3 10.28 -32.93 6.68
CA VAL A 3 8.98 -32.95 6.01
C VAL A 3 7.88 -32.46 6.96
N ALA A 4 7.94 -32.83 8.24
CA ALA A 4 6.96 -32.45 9.23
C ALA A 4 6.96 -30.93 9.50
N LYS A 5 8.10 -30.26 9.32
CA LYS A 5 8.27 -28.82 9.49
C LYS A 5 7.88 -28.01 8.25
N TYR A 6 8.17 -28.49 7.05
CA TYR A 6 8.09 -27.68 5.83
C TYR A 6 6.97 -28.10 4.86
N VAL A 7 6.37 -29.27 5.04
CA VAL A 7 5.25 -29.72 4.20
C VAL A 7 3.96 -29.64 5.02
N MET A 8 3.14 -28.63 4.71
CA MET A 8 1.95 -28.28 5.49
C MET A 8 0.71 -29.11 5.08
N MET A 9 0.86 -30.45 5.08
CA MET A 9 -0.31 -31.32 5.10
C MET A 9 -1.14 -31.06 6.37
N PRO A 10 -2.47 -31.29 6.38
CA PRO A 10 -3.33 -30.96 7.52
C PRO A 10 -2.80 -31.45 8.88
N GLY A 11 -2.32 -32.69 8.95
CA GLY A 11 -1.77 -33.26 10.18
C GLY A 11 -0.49 -32.58 10.67
N ASN A 12 0.35 -32.06 9.76
CA ASN A 12 1.53 -31.25 10.10
C ASN A 12 1.13 -29.82 10.45
N ALA A 13 0.22 -29.23 9.68
CA ALA A 13 -0.23 -27.85 9.85
C ALA A 13 -0.85 -27.64 11.24
N ILE A 14 -1.70 -28.55 11.72
CA ILE A 14 -2.31 -28.49 13.07
C ILE A 14 -1.24 -28.39 14.15
N LYS A 15 -0.22 -29.24 14.09
CA LYS A 15 0.88 -29.23 15.06
C LYS A 15 1.73 -27.97 14.97
N ARG A 16 2.01 -27.53 13.75
CA ARG A 16 2.80 -26.31 13.50
C ARG A 16 2.07 -25.05 13.94
N HIS A 17 0.74 -24.99 13.79
CA HIS A 17 -0.05 -23.85 14.23
C HIS A 17 0.09 -23.61 15.73
N VAL A 18 0.06 -24.68 16.57
CA VAL A 18 0.31 -24.54 18.02
C VAL A 18 1.66 -23.84 18.30
N VAL A 19 2.72 -24.24 17.56
CA VAL A 19 4.06 -23.64 17.71
C VAL A 19 4.07 -22.17 17.24
N VAL A 20 3.35 -21.86 16.17
CA VAL A 20 3.25 -20.48 15.65
C VAL A 20 2.56 -19.59 16.66
N GLU A 21 1.42 -20.01 17.20
CA GLU A 21 0.68 -19.24 18.20
C GLU A 21 1.49 -19.00 19.49
N ALA A 22 2.19 -20.03 19.97
CA ALA A 22 3.08 -19.88 21.13
C ALA A 22 4.22 -18.88 20.84
N ARG A 23 4.80 -18.94 19.65
CA ARG A 23 5.86 -18.02 19.22
C ARG A 23 5.35 -16.58 19.07
N MET A 24 4.12 -16.38 18.55
CA MET A 24 3.53 -15.04 18.44
C MET A 24 3.29 -14.41 19.82
N LYS A 25 2.85 -15.21 20.80
CA LYS A 25 2.72 -14.73 22.18
C LYS A 25 4.07 -14.33 22.77
N GLN A 26 5.09 -15.18 22.61
CA GLN A 26 6.44 -14.87 23.08
C GLN A 26 7.00 -13.62 22.40
N LEU A 27 6.81 -13.48 21.06
CA LEU A 27 7.25 -12.32 20.33
C LEU A 27 6.56 -11.04 20.80
N ALA A 28 5.30 -11.11 21.20
CA ALA A 28 4.58 -9.97 21.77
C ALA A 28 5.18 -9.51 23.11
N GLU A 29 5.63 -10.45 23.95
CA GLU A 29 6.34 -10.17 25.19
C GLU A 29 7.74 -9.60 24.92
N ASP A 30 8.48 -10.21 23.99
CA ASP A 30 9.84 -9.79 23.62
C ASP A 30 9.85 -8.40 22.94
N ALA A 31 8.77 -8.05 22.23
CA ALA A 31 8.65 -6.80 21.47
C ALA A 31 8.90 -5.55 22.31
N ASP A 32 8.52 -5.57 23.57
CA ASP A 32 8.71 -4.45 24.51
C ASP A 32 10.19 -4.14 24.76
N GLY A 33 11.07 -5.15 24.70
CA GLY A 33 12.51 -5.03 24.93
C GLY A 33 13.38 -4.98 23.66
N LEU A 34 12.78 -5.06 22.47
CA LEU A 34 13.55 -5.08 21.23
C LEU A 34 14.21 -3.73 20.93
N PRO A 35 15.54 -3.68 20.67
CA PRO A 35 16.25 -2.43 20.42
C PRO A 35 15.87 -1.74 19.09
N ILE A 36 15.11 -2.42 18.23
CA ILE A 36 14.56 -1.81 17.02
C ILE A 36 13.40 -0.85 17.32
N ASN A 37 12.75 -1.01 18.48
CA ASN A 37 11.78 -0.05 19.01
C ASN A 37 12.55 0.97 19.87
N ARG A 38 12.51 2.23 19.47
CA ARG A 38 13.32 3.27 20.10
C ARG A 38 12.45 4.38 20.69
N VAL A 39 12.68 4.66 21.97
CA VAL A 39 12.04 5.78 22.67
C VAL A 39 13.03 6.94 22.80
N GLU A 40 12.58 8.11 22.45
CA GLU A 40 13.30 9.37 22.63
C GLU A 40 12.41 10.29 23.48
N TYR A 41 12.77 10.48 24.75
CA TYR A 41 12.09 11.45 25.61
C TYR A 41 12.79 12.79 25.54
N ASN A 42 12.05 13.81 25.09
CA ASN A 42 12.47 15.21 25.07
C ASN A 42 11.39 16.06 25.74
N ASP A 43 10.67 16.92 25.03
CA ASP A 43 9.49 17.59 25.56
C ASP A 43 8.34 16.58 25.73
N LEU A 44 7.88 16.42 26.97
CA LEU A 44 6.80 15.51 27.31
C LEU A 44 5.40 16.09 27.06
N SER A 45 5.30 17.38 26.72
CA SER A 45 4.02 17.99 26.37
C SER A 45 3.43 17.38 25.09
N VAL A 46 4.30 16.85 24.20
CA VAL A 46 3.91 16.25 22.92
C VAL A 46 4.71 14.98 22.65
N GLY A 47 4.00 13.88 22.42
CA GLY A 47 4.59 12.62 22.01
C GLY A 47 4.03 12.10 20.70
N PHE A 48 4.87 11.48 19.90
CA PHE A 48 4.51 10.80 18.67
C PHE A 48 4.83 9.32 18.72
N ILE A 49 3.90 8.48 18.32
CA ILE A 49 4.16 7.08 17.95
C ILE A 49 4.18 7.00 16.45
N THR A 50 5.25 6.48 15.88
CA THR A 50 5.46 6.47 14.42
C THR A 50 6.39 5.33 13.99
N SER A 51 6.48 5.08 12.69
CA SER A 51 7.34 4.05 12.11
C SER A 51 7.92 4.50 10.76
N GLY A 52 8.90 3.75 10.28
CA GLY A 52 9.46 3.96 8.94
C GLY A 52 9.93 5.39 8.69
N ILE A 53 9.59 5.92 7.51
CA ILE A 53 9.97 7.28 7.08
C ILE A 53 9.21 8.37 7.85
N ALA A 54 8.01 8.07 8.33
CA ALA A 54 7.19 9.03 9.09
C ALA A 54 7.91 9.55 10.34
N TYR A 55 8.81 8.72 10.93
CA TYR A 55 9.70 9.17 12.01
C TYR A 55 10.56 10.38 11.60
N ASN A 56 11.12 10.38 10.38
CA ASN A 56 11.97 11.49 9.93
C ASN A 56 11.15 12.78 9.76
N TYR A 57 9.92 12.68 9.31
CA TYR A 57 9.02 13.84 9.20
C TYR A 57 8.69 14.45 10.56
N VAL A 58 8.48 13.59 11.58
CA VAL A 58 8.30 14.07 12.96
C VAL A 58 9.55 14.82 13.44
N LYS A 59 10.72 14.22 13.27
CA LYS A 59 11.99 14.82 13.71
C LYS A 59 12.33 16.13 12.98
N GLU A 60 11.93 16.25 11.71
CA GLU A 60 12.10 17.48 10.95
C GLU A 60 11.11 18.58 11.37
N ALA A 61 9.85 18.22 11.61
CA ALA A 61 8.82 19.20 11.97
C ALA A 61 8.90 19.63 13.43
N MET A 62 9.17 18.69 14.33
CA MET A 62 9.15 18.88 15.79
C MET A 62 10.36 18.14 16.42
N PRO A 63 11.59 18.63 16.27
CA PRO A 63 12.79 17.93 16.76
C PRO A 63 12.79 17.71 18.28
N GLU A 64 12.14 18.60 19.03
CA GLU A 64 12.04 18.53 20.50
C GLU A 64 10.91 17.65 21.01
N ALA A 65 10.01 17.17 20.16
CA ALA A 65 8.94 16.27 20.61
C ALA A 65 9.49 14.93 21.10
N SER A 66 8.82 14.32 22.06
CA SER A 66 9.10 12.93 22.46
C SER A 66 8.61 11.98 21.37
N VAL A 67 9.36 10.93 21.06
CA VAL A 67 9.04 10.02 19.96
C VAL A 67 9.24 8.56 20.39
N LEU A 68 8.24 7.74 20.15
CA LEU A 68 8.38 6.29 20.12
C LEU A 68 8.41 5.84 18.65
N LYS A 69 9.60 5.48 18.19
CA LYS A 69 9.81 4.90 16.86
C LYS A 69 9.62 3.38 16.92
N LEU A 70 8.59 2.88 16.28
CA LEU A 70 8.33 1.47 16.14
C LEU A 70 9.16 0.88 15.00
N GLY A 71 9.93 -0.17 15.31
CA GLY A 71 10.63 -1.01 14.33
C GLY A 71 9.90 -2.31 14.06
N LEU A 72 9.07 -2.79 15.02
CA LEU A 72 8.20 -3.93 14.89
C LEU A 72 6.74 -3.47 14.98
N LEU A 73 5.94 -3.76 13.95
CA LEU A 73 4.54 -3.36 13.86
C LEU A 73 3.54 -4.50 14.13
N ASN A 74 4.01 -5.74 14.12
CA ASN A 74 3.17 -6.89 14.44
C ASN A 74 4.00 -8.04 15.04
N PRO A 75 3.77 -8.38 16.31
CA PRO A 75 2.89 -7.69 17.26
C PRO A 75 3.46 -6.33 17.71
N LEU A 76 2.57 -5.41 18.07
CA LEU A 76 3.01 -4.12 18.65
C LEU A 76 3.54 -4.31 20.07
N PRO A 77 4.57 -3.53 20.50
CA PRO A 77 5.12 -3.53 21.86
C PRO A 77 4.17 -2.82 22.84
N ARG A 78 3.20 -3.56 23.36
CA ARG A 78 2.08 -2.99 24.12
C ARG A 78 2.52 -2.23 25.36
N LYS A 79 3.35 -2.84 26.21
CA LYS A 79 3.80 -2.18 27.45
C LYS A 79 4.60 -0.93 27.16
N LEU A 80 5.50 -0.99 26.18
CA LEU A 80 6.29 0.15 25.76
C LEU A 80 5.42 1.31 25.28
N ILE A 81 4.36 1.01 24.52
CA ILE A 81 3.38 1.99 24.06
C ILE A 81 2.57 2.57 25.24
N GLU A 82 2.10 1.73 26.15
CA GLU A 82 1.36 2.16 27.35
C GLU A 82 2.23 3.07 28.26
N GLU A 83 3.50 2.69 28.47
CA GLU A 83 4.46 3.48 29.25
C GLU A 83 4.78 4.82 28.59
N PHE A 84 4.98 4.83 27.26
CA PHE A 84 5.21 6.05 26.50
C PHE A 84 3.99 6.97 26.56
N ALA A 85 2.82 6.41 26.29
CA ALA A 85 1.56 7.15 26.35
C ALA A 85 1.28 7.76 27.73
N ALA A 86 1.64 7.06 28.81
CA ALA A 86 1.44 7.57 30.18
C ALA A 86 2.34 8.79 30.50
N LYS A 87 3.48 8.93 29.83
CA LYS A 87 4.46 9.99 30.11
C LYS A 87 4.24 11.28 29.33
N VAL A 88 3.56 11.23 28.21
CA VAL A 88 3.33 12.42 27.37
C VAL A 88 1.93 12.99 27.59
N ASP A 89 1.76 14.29 27.51
CA ASP A 89 0.46 14.94 27.69
C ASP A 89 -0.43 14.73 26.47
N LYS A 90 0.04 15.15 25.29
CA LYS A 90 -0.63 14.92 24.00
C LYS A 90 0.04 13.78 23.28
N LEU A 91 -0.75 12.86 22.75
CA LEU A 91 -0.26 11.69 22.02
C LEU A 91 -0.79 11.70 20.59
N TYR A 92 0.12 11.70 19.64
CA TYR A 92 -0.19 11.58 18.23
C TYR A 92 0.29 10.24 17.67
N ILE A 93 -0.56 9.59 16.86
CA ILE A 93 -0.18 8.44 16.05
C ILE A 93 0.02 8.95 14.63
N PHE A 94 1.27 8.99 14.18
CA PHE A 94 1.63 9.48 12.87
C PHE A 94 2.09 8.34 11.97
N GLU A 95 1.12 7.74 11.27
CA GLU A 95 1.29 6.60 10.36
C GLU A 95 0.63 6.88 9.02
N GLU A 96 1.27 6.44 7.94
CA GLU A 96 0.73 6.58 6.58
C GLU A 96 -0.40 5.57 6.34
N LEU A 97 -1.31 5.89 5.40
CA LEU A 97 -2.43 5.05 4.99
C LEU A 97 -3.39 4.73 6.16
N GLU A 98 -3.73 3.47 6.35
CA GLU A 98 -4.76 3.02 7.28
C GLU A 98 -4.30 3.09 8.77
N PRO A 99 -5.23 3.28 9.71
CA PRO A 99 -4.94 3.46 11.14
C PRO A 99 -4.60 2.16 11.88
N VAL A 100 -3.62 1.40 11.41
CA VAL A 100 -3.28 0.08 11.96
C VAL A 100 -2.76 0.16 13.40
N VAL A 101 -1.87 1.11 13.67
CA VAL A 101 -1.32 1.35 15.02
C VAL A 101 -2.35 2.06 15.89
N GLU A 102 -3.00 3.07 15.35
CA GLU A 102 -4.00 3.87 16.07
C GLU A 102 -5.16 3.02 16.58
N GLU A 103 -5.73 2.17 15.72
CA GLU A 103 -6.84 1.29 16.10
C GLU A 103 -6.45 0.34 17.23
N GLN A 104 -5.27 -0.26 17.16
CA GLN A 104 -4.79 -1.15 18.21
C GLN A 104 -4.55 -0.41 19.53
N VAL A 105 -3.92 0.77 19.47
CA VAL A 105 -3.66 1.62 20.64
C VAL A 105 -4.96 2.05 21.31
N LYS A 106 -5.94 2.49 20.53
CA LYS A 106 -7.28 2.84 21.03
C LYS A 106 -8.04 1.63 21.60
N ALA A 107 -7.92 0.46 20.98
CA ALA A 107 -8.51 -0.79 21.49
C ALA A 107 -7.94 -1.21 22.85
N TRP A 108 -6.71 -0.82 23.18
CA TRP A 108 -6.13 -1.03 24.52
C TRP A 108 -6.58 0.00 25.55
N GLY A 109 -7.43 0.94 25.17
CA GLY A 109 -8.00 1.95 26.07
C GLY A 109 -7.24 3.28 26.11
N ILE A 110 -6.24 3.49 25.26
CA ILE A 110 -5.48 4.76 25.18
C ILE A 110 -6.25 5.76 24.30
N GLN A 111 -7.36 6.28 24.83
CA GLN A 111 -8.29 7.13 24.08
C GLN A 111 -7.74 8.54 23.75
N LYS A 112 -6.69 8.98 24.43
CA LYS A 112 -6.05 10.28 24.13
C LYS A 112 -5.20 10.27 22.85
N ALA A 113 -5.01 9.10 22.23
CA ALA A 113 -4.27 9.00 20.98
C ALA A 113 -5.06 9.64 19.83
N VAL A 114 -4.46 10.62 19.19
CA VAL A 114 -5.01 11.34 18.04
C VAL A 114 -4.24 10.94 16.80
N GLY A 115 -4.90 10.45 15.77
CA GLY A 115 -4.29 10.02 14.52
C GLY A 115 -5.07 10.52 13.32
N LYS A 116 -5.89 9.65 12.72
CA LYS A 116 -6.63 9.98 11.48
C LYS A 116 -7.72 11.03 11.66
N GLU A 117 -8.02 11.44 12.86
CA GLU A 117 -8.89 12.60 13.13
C GLU A 117 -8.31 13.89 12.54
N ILE A 118 -6.97 14.02 12.52
CA ILE A 118 -6.28 15.20 11.99
C ILE A 118 -5.32 14.88 10.84
N PHE A 119 -4.86 13.62 10.72
CA PHE A 119 -3.99 13.18 9.63
C PHE A 119 -4.80 12.40 8.58
N THR A 120 -4.63 12.80 7.34
CA THR A 120 -5.36 12.18 6.22
C THR A 120 -4.94 10.72 5.97
N VAL A 121 -5.84 9.92 5.40
CA VAL A 121 -5.53 8.60 4.80
C VAL A 121 -5.11 8.73 3.32
N GLN A 122 -5.15 9.95 2.78
CA GLN A 122 -4.90 10.23 1.37
C GLN A 122 -3.63 11.05 1.17
N GLY A 123 -2.94 10.78 0.06
CA GLY A 123 -1.75 11.52 -0.34
C GLY A 123 -0.50 11.11 0.43
N GLU A 124 0.54 11.87 0.22
CA GLU A 124 1.85 11.65 0.85
C GLU A 124 1.94 12.37 2.19
N TYR A 125 2.59 11.74 3.15
CA TYR A 125 2.93 12.39 4.41
C TYR A 125 4.22 13.19 4.26
N SER A 126 4.35 14.24 5.08
CA SER A 126 5.52 15.11 5.12
C SER A 126 5.63 15.81 6.46
N ALA A 127 6.77 16.45 6.71
CA ALA A 127 6.96 17.33 7.85
C ALA A 127 5.95 18.50 7.84
N ASN A 128 5.56 18.96 6.66
CA ASN A 128 4.60 20.05 6.50
C ASN A 128 3.22 19.68 7.00
N LEU A 129 2.78 18.43 6.82
CA LEU A 129 1.51 17.95 7.36
C LEU A 129 1.45 18.10 8.89
N ILE A 130 2.57 17.83 9.58
CA ILE A 130 2.66 18.02 11.04
C ILE A 130 2.62 19.51 11.38
N ARG A 131 3.37 20.35 10.65
CA ARG A 131 3.38 21.80 10.85
C ARG A 131 2.00 22.41 10.72
N GLU A 132 1.24 21.98 9.73
CA GLU A 132 -0.15 22.44 9.52
C GLU A 132 -1.10 21.91 10.59
N ARG A 133 -1.11 20.60 10.83
CA ARG A 133 -2.15 19.95 11.64
C ARG A 133 -1.91 20.01 13.14
N VAL A 134 -0.64 20.01 13.57
CA VAL A 134 -0.27 20.00 14.98
C VAL A 134 0.13 21.41 15.46
N LEU A 135 0.91 22.13 14.65
CA LEU A 135 1.40 23.47 15.02
C LEU A 135 0.48 24.61 14.51
N GLY A 136 -0.51 24.32 13.66
CA GLY A 136 -1.41 25.33 13.10
C GLY A 136 -0.70 26.34 12.19
N GLN A 137 0.44 25.96 11.61
CA GLN A 137 1.20 26.84 10.73
C GLN A 137 0.55 26.88 9.35
N THR A 138 0.35 28.09 8.81
CA THR A 138 -0.02 28.24 7.41
C THR A 138 1.27 28.20 6.58
N LEU A 139 1.35 27.22 5.67
CA LEU A 139 2.50 27.14 4.77
C LEU A 139 2.23 28.02 3.55
N GLU A 140 3.14 28.94 3.31
CA GLU A 140 3.12 29.74 2.07
C GLU A 140 3.56 28.82 0.91
N VAL A 141 2.64 28.63 -0.04
CA VAL A 141 2.96 28.02 -1.32
C VAL A 141 3.58 29.10 -2.21
N ASP A 142 4.83 28.91 -2.64
CA ASP A 142 5.45 29.84 -3.58
C ASP A 142 4.64 29.90 -4.89
N PRO A 143 3.98 31.02 -5.20
CA PRO A 143 3.22 31.15 -6.42
C PRO A 143 4.08 31.09 -7.70
N ALA A 144 5.39 31.31 -7.59
CA ALA A 144 6.35 31.13 -8.69
C ALA A 144 6.60 29.65 -9.02
N ALA A 145 6.20 28.72 -8.15
CA ALA A 145 6.29 27.29 -8.38
C ALA A 145 5.19 26.73 -9.32
N GLN A 146 4.56 27.55 -10.15
CA GLN A 146 3.67 27.08 -11.23
C GLN A 146 4.51 26.42 -12.33
N VAL A 147 5.01 25.24 -12.06
CA VAL A 147 5.65 24.40 -13.07
C VAL A 147 4.57 23.70 -13.90
N PRO A 148 4.77 23.57 -15.24
CA PRO A 148 3.85 22.80 -16.06
C PRO A 148 3.69 21.38 -15.55
N ALA A 149 2.46 20.88 -15.52
CA ALA A 149 2.20 19.48 -15.19
C ALA A 149 3.00 18.56 -16.11
N ARG A 150 3.68 17.59 -15.54
CA ARG A 150 4.46 16.58 -16.25
C ARG A 150 3.89 15.19 -15.96
N PRO A 151 2.73 14.85 -16.56
CA PRO A 151 2.17 13.53 -16.37
C PRO A 151 3.14 12.46 -16.91
N PRO A 152 3.15 11.27 -16.33
CA PRO A 152 3.93 10.17 -16.86
C PRO A 152 3.48 9.84 -18.29
N ILE A 153 4.44 9.63 -19.18
CA ILE A 153 4.22 9.27 -20.58
C ILE A 153 5.14 8.14 -20.99
N LEU A 154 4.76 7.39 -22.03
CA LEU A 154 5.65 6.42 -22.67
C LEU A 154 6.87 7.12 -23.27
N CYS A 155 8.06 6.51 -23.10
CA CYS A 155 9.31 7.05 -23.62
C CYS A 155 9.25 7.31 -25.13
N PRO A 156 10.00 8.28 -25.65
CA PRO A 156 10.22 8.41 -27.09
C PRO A 156 10.78 7.11 -27.69
N GLY A 157 10.21 6.62 -28.79
CA GLY A 157 10.63 5.38 -29.43
C GLY A 157 10.19 4.08 -28.70
N CYS A 158 9.38 4.17 -27.65
CA CYS A 158 8.86 3.00 -26.97
C CYS A 158 8.03 2.12 -27.92
N PRO A 159 8.28 0.80 -27.99
CA PRO A 159 7.56 -0.12 -28.91
C PRO A 159 6.06 -0.19 -28.62
N HIS A 160 5.62 0.02 -27.38
CA HIS A 160 4.21 0.07 -27.03
C HIS A 160 3.42 1.12 -27.82
N ARG A 161 4.07 2.25 -28.16
CA ARG A 161 3.42 3.32 -28.94
C ARG A 161 2.91 2.85 -30.30
N SER A 162 3.69 1.99 -30.99
CA SER A 162 3.29 1.45 -32.30
C SER A 162 2.02 0.63 -32.19
N VAL A 163 1.96 -0.29 -31.25
CA VAL A 163 0.79 -1.14 -31.01
C VAL A 163 -0.44 -0.29 -30.68
N TYR A 164 -0.33 0.63 -29.74
CA TYR A 164 -1.46 1.48 -29.34
C TYR A 164 -1.91 2.45 -30.44
N THR A 165 -1.00 2.92 -31.26
CA THR A 165 -1.38 3.73 -32.42
C THR A 165 -2.23 2.92 -33.41
N VAL A 166 -1.91 1.64 -33.62
CA VAL A 166 -2.71 0.76 -34.47
C VAL A 166 -4.08 0.48 -33.83
N LEU A 167 -4.12 0.10 -32.55
CA LEU A 167 -5.37 -0.16 -31.84
C LEU A 167 -6.30 1.07 -31.86
N ASN A 168 -5.75 2.26 -31.62
CA ASN A 168 -6.51 3.51 -31.69
C ASN A 168 -7.09 3.75 -33.08
N LYS A 169 -6.28 3.60 -34.16
CA LYS A 169 -6.75 3.76 -35.53
C LYS A 169 -7.85 2.78 -35.88
N LEU A 170 -7.77 1.56 -35.41
CA LEU A 170 -8.78 0.52 -35.61
C LEU A 170 -9.99 0.63 -34.69
N LYS A 171 -9.99 1.58 -33.76
CA LYS A 171 -11.06 1.75 -32.75
C LYS A 171 -11.26 0.51 -31.87
N ILE A 172 -10.19 -0.18 -31.55
CA ILE A 172 -10.20 -1.35 -30.69
C ILE A 172 -10.04 -0.90 -29.24
N HIS A 173 -10.89 -1.36 -28.37
CA HIS A 173 -10.83 -1.19 -26.92
C HIS A 173 -9.84 -2.16 -26.30
N ALA A 174 -9.22 -1.77 -25.19
CA ALA A 174 -8.29 -2.65 -24.51
C ALA A 174 -8.55 -2.76 -23.01
N ALA A 175 -8.70 -4.00 -22.52
CA ALA A 175 -8.53 -4.33 -21.12
C ALA A 175 -7.03 -4.36 -20.84
N GLY A 176 -6.55 -3.38 -20.09
CA GLY A 176 -5.14 -3.19 -19.79
C GLY A 176 -4.67 -3.89 -18.53
N ASP A 177 -3.38 -3.83 -18.33
CA ASP A 177 -2.69 -4.37 -17.15
C ASP A 177 -1.73 -3.31 -16.58
N ILE A 178 -1.02 -3.61 -15.50
CA ILE A 178 -0.16 -2.65 -14.81
C ILE A 178 1.30 -2.77 -15.25
N GLY A 179 1.81 -1.68 -15.78
CA GLY A 179 3.17 -1.50 -16.26
C GLY A 179 3.27 -0.19 -17.05
N CYS A 180 4.40 0.07 -17.71
CA CYS A 180 4.53 1.25 -18.58
C CYS A 180 3.42 1.31 -19.65
N TYR A 181 2.96 0.17 -20.12
CA TYR A 181 1.91 0.08 -21.12
C TYR A 181 0.52 0.53 -20.61
N THR A 182 0.29 0.63 -19.31
CA THR A 182 -0.91 1.30 -18.76
C THR A 182 -1.04 2.75 -19.27
N LEU A 183 0.10 3.39 -19.56
CA LEU A 183 0.12 4.74 -20.12
C LEU A 183 -0.47 4.85 -21.52
N GLY A 184 -0.84 3.74 -22.14
CA GLY A 184 -1.70 3.74 -23.32
C GLY A 184 -3.10 4.30 -23.09
N ALA A 185 -3.51 4.49 -21.84
CA ALA A 185 -4.76 5.17 -21.46
C ALA A 185 -4.72 6.68 -21.70
N VAL A 186 -3.54 7.31 -21.67
CA VAL A 186 -3.39 8.76 -21.80
C VAL A 186 -3.31 9.20 -23.26
N ALA A 187 -3.79 10.42 -23.51
CA ALA A 187 -3.67 11.05 -24.82
C ALA A 187 -2.19 11.13 -25.27
N PRO A 188 -1.90 11.02 -26.58
CA PRO A 188 -2.82 10.87 -27.71
C PRO A 188 -3.22 9.41 -28.01
N LEU A 189 -2.76 8.42 -27.23
CA LEU A 189 -3.00 7.01 -27.49
C LEU A 189 -4.42 6.59 -27.14
N SER A 190 -4.87 6.85 -25.92
CA SER A 190 -6.25 6.69 -25.45
C SER A 190 -6.91 5.37 -25.84
N VAL A 191 -6.23 4.26 -25.57
CA VAL A 191 -6.65 2.90 -25.99
C VAL A 191 -7.04 2.01 -24.81
N ILE A 192 -6.39 2.20 -23.67
CA ILE A 192 -6.66 1.39 -22.48
C ILE A 192 -7.90 1.95 -21.77
N ASP A 193 -8.94 1.15 -21.68
CA ASP A 193 -10.21 1.53 -21.07
C ASP A 193 -10.35 1.06 -19.61
N THR A 194 -9.63 0.01 -19.21
CA THR A 194 -9.70 -0.53 -17.85
C THR A 194 -8.38 -1.13 -17.42
N THR A 195 -8.05 -0.94 -16.15
CA THR A 195 -6.88 -1.54 -15.49
C THR A 195 -7.24 -1.80 -14.02
N ILE A 196 -6.97 -2.99 -13.51
CA ILE A 196 -7.31 -3.39 -12.13
C ILE A 196 -6.04 -3.70 -11.33
N CYS A 197 -5.35 -4.80 -11.68
CA CYS A 197 -4.12 -5.22 -11.01
C CYS A 197 -3.25 -6.03 -11.98
N MET A 198 -1.99 -6.26 -11.61
CA MET A 198 -1.04 -7.03 -12.42
C MET A 198 -1.58 -8.43 -12.71
N GLY A 199 -1.69 -8.78 -14.00
CA GLY A 199 -2.19 -10.07 -14.48
C GLY A 199 -3.70 -10.14 -14.74
N ALA A 200 -4.46 -9.08 -14.45
CA ALA A 200 -5.92 -9.11 -14.51
C ALA A 200 -6.53 -8.82 -15.89
N SER A 201 -5.78 -8.31 -16.87
CA SER A 201 -6.32 -7.88 -18.16
C SER A 201 -7.13 -8.98 -18.85
N ILE A 202 -6.57 -10.19 -18.92
CA ILE A 202 -7.21 -11.36 -19.59
C ILE A 202 -8.46 -11.80 -18.84
N SER A 203 -8.39 -11.93 -17.51
CA SER A 203 -9.54 -12.32 -16.70
C SER A 203 -10.62 -11.25 -16.66
N THR A 204 -10.25 -9.98 -16.69
CA THR A 204 -11.19 -8.84 -16.78
C THR A 204 -12.00 -8.92 -18.09
N LEU A 205 -11.33 -9.11 -19.22
CA LEU A 205 -12.01 -9.23 -20.51
C LEU A 205 -12.92 -10.46 -20.55
N HIS A 206 -12.45 -11.59 -20.01
CA HIS A 206 -13.29 -12.78 -19.87
C HIS A 206 -14.51 -12.54 -18.97
N GLY A 207 -14.33 -11.85 -17.85
CA GLY A 207 -15.45 -11.47 -16.98
C GLY A 207 -16.46 -10.56 -17.68
N MET A 208 -16.00 -9.63 -18.51
CA MET A 208 -16.87 -8.79 -19.34
C MET A 208 -17.68 -9.63 -20.35
N GLU A 209 -17.04 -10.61 -20.99
CA GLU A 209 -17.73 -11.55 -21.89
C GLU A 209 -18.86 -12.30 -21.16
N LYS A 210 -18.56 -12.85 -19.98
CA LYS A 210 -19.57 -13.58 -19.19
C LYS A 210 -20.72 -12.69 -18.72
N ALA A 211 -20.43 -11.43 -18.40
CA ALA A 211 -21.43 -10.50 -17.88
C ALA A 211 -22.27 -9.82 -18.98
N LYS A 212 -21.68 -9.55 -20.15
CA LYS A 212 -22.30 -8.76 -21.23
C LYS A 212 -22.48 -9.50 -22.54
N GLY A 213 -21.89 -10.67 -22.69
CA GLY A 213 -21.94 -11.49 -23.90
C GLY A 213 -20.81 -11.18 -24.90
N LYS A 214 -20.68 -12.07 -25.88
CA LYS A 214 -19.61 -12.01 -26.89
C LYS A 214 -19.68 -10.76 -27.77
N ASP A 215 -20.87 -10.29 -28.07
CA ASP A 215 -21.06 -9.10 -28.91
C ASP A 215 -20.50 -7.84 -28.27
N TYR A 216 -20.56 -7.75 -26.93
CA TYR A 216 -20.00 -6.62 -26.20
C TYR A 216 -18.47 -6.53 -26.32
N ILE A 217 -17.80 -7.68 -26.28
CA ILE A 217 -16.33 -7.74 -26.33
C ILE A 217 -15.75 -7.92 -27.74
N HIS A 218 -16.60 -7.95 -28.77
CA HIS A 218 -16.19 -8.22 -30.15
C HIS A 218 -15.03 -7.31 -30.62
N ASN A 219 -15.01 -6.06 -30.15
CA ASN A 219 -13.99 -5.07 -30.48
C ASN A 219 -13.02 -4.80 -29.32
N TRP A 220 -12.70 -5.81 -28.53
CA TRP A 220 -11.81 -5.69 -27.38
C TRP A 220 -10.63 -6.64 -27.49
N VAL A 221 -9.50 -6.22 -26.90
CA VAL A 221 -8.32 -7.05 -26.70
C VAL A 221 -7.85 -6.93 -25.26
N ALA A 222 -7.21 -7.97 -24.74
CA ALA A 222 -6.46 -7.90 -23.49
C ALA A 222 -5.00 -7.56 -23.81
N VAL A 223 -4.44 -6.57 -23.11
CA VAL A 223 -3.04 -6.18 -23.21
C VAL A 223 -2.36 -6.48 -21.88
N ILE A 224 -1.24 -7.20 -21.94
CA ILE A 224 -0.49 -7.63 -20.76
C ILE A 224 1.00 -7.64 -21.06
N GLY A 225 1.84 -7.31 -20.08
CA GLY A 225 3.29 -7.40 -20.21
C GLY A 225 3.77 -8.85 -20.21
N ASP A 226 4.89 -9.10 -20.88
CA ASP A 226 5.52 -10.42 -21.02
C ASP A 226 5.86 -11.06 -19.68
N SER A 227 6.50 -10.34 -18.79
CA SER A 227 6.83 -10.80 -17.43
C SER A 227 5.56 -11.08 -16.61
N THR A 228 4.60 -10.15 -16.62
CA THR A 228 3.32 -10.31 -15.94
C THR A 228 2.53 -11.50 -16.46
N PHE A 229 2.56 -11.72 -17.78
CA PHE A 229 1.93 -12.89 -18.40
C PHE A 229 2.49 -14.19 -17.83
N MET A 230 3.82 -14.29 -17.73
CA MET A 230 4.49 -15.50 -17.24
C MET A 230 4.23 -15.79 -15.77
N HIS A 231 4.18 -14.77 -14.90
CA HIS A 231 4.04 -15.01 -13.46
C HIS A 231 2.59 -15.04 -12.97
N THR A 232 1.64 -14.36 -13.64
CA THR A 232 0.23 -14.28 -13.19
C THR A 232 -0.80 -14.37 -14.31
N GLY A 233 -0.51 -13.92 -15.53
CA GLY A 233 -1.49 -13.86 -16.62
C GLY A 233 -1.80 -15.20 -17.27
N ILE A 234 -0.85 -16.13 -17.28
CA ILE A 234 -1.03 -17.45 -17.90
C ILE A 234 -2.19 -18.24 -17.26
N ASN A 235 -2.41 -18.09 -15.97
CA ASN A 235 -3.50 -18.72 -15.26
C ASN A 235 -4.87 -18.28 -15.81
N SER A 236 -5.00 -16.99 -16.12
CA SER A 236 -6.24 -16.44 -16.71
C SER A 236 -6.49 -16.99 -18.10
N LEU A 237 -5.44 -17.14 -18.90
CA LEU A 237 -5.54 -17.75 -20.23
C LEU A 237 -5.96 -19.23 -20.15
N MET A 238 -5.34 -19.99 -19.26
CA MET A 238 -5.69 -21.39 -19.01
C MET A 238 -7.15 -21.52 -18.55
N ASN A 239 -7.60 -20.65 -17.67
CA ASN A 239 -8.97 -20.64 -17.19
C ASN A 239 -9.99 -20.39 -18.33
N ILE A 240 -9.69 -19.47 -19.24
CA ILE A 240 -10.52 -19.22 -20.42
C ILE A 240 -10.59 -20.45 -21.31
N CYS A 241 -9.46 -21.11 -21.56
CA CYS A 241 -9.43 -22.34 -22.36
C CYS A 241 -10.27 -23.45 -21.74
N LEU A 242 -10.24 -23.64 -20.42
CA LEU A 242 -11.03 -24.62 -19.69
C LEU A 242 -12.55 -24.32 -19.78
N LEU A 243 -12.94 -23.07 -19.60
CA LEU A 243 -14.34 -22.66 -19.59
C LEU A 243 -14.94 -22.50 -21.00
N TYR A 244 -14.11 -22.44 -22.03
CA TYR A 244 -14.57 -22.38 -23.42
C TYR A 244 -15.00 -23.76 -23.93
N THR A 245 -14.51 -24.81 -23.32
CA THR A 245 -14.83 -26.22 -23.66
C THR A 245 -16.00 -26.78 -22.88
N SER A 246 -16.56 -26.02 -21.98
CA SER A 246 -17.79 -26.34 -21.22
C SER A 246 -18.93 -25.41 -21.61
#